data_bb67a81254065f949c5e72dd8ba3f4bd
#
_entry.id   bb67a81254065f949c5e72dd8ba3f4bd
#
_cell.length_a   1.000
_cell.length_b   1.000
_cell.length_c   1.000
_cell.angle_alpha   90.00
_cell.angle_beta   90.00
_cell.angle_gamma   90.00
#
_symmetry.space_group_name_H-M   'P 1'
#
loop_
_entity.id
_entity.type
_entity.pdbx_description
1 polymer ?
#
loop_
_entity_poly.entity_id
_entity_poly.type
_entity_poly.pdbx_seq_one_letter_code
_entity_poly.pdbx_strand_id
1 'polypeptide(L)'
;MSWFFIDESITEGDRRQGPYSLDEIFTFVESGKITDDTLVWKSGEANWKPWKETAEAKDSADRDELLKNTIDLLLKQSQDKKHYAGFFVRLVAYIVDNLAVSVFCGIAFLIASKTGYLDLATLTEMAQAFLDDPTSAEALNNLMEAPGMWDFMLICTILQTIYFVFFTGKFSATPGKMLFRLRIESAQGEKLNWGLALVRYLASIFTQFTLMLYGLGYIIVCIDPKRRALHDWIARTRVVYKE
;
A
#
# COMPACT_ATOMS: atom_id res chain seq x y z
N MET A 1 32.38 -38.41 -21.29
CA MET A 1 32.24 -39.39 -20.21
C MET A 1 30.90 -40.06 -20.38
N SER A 2 30.86 -41.39 -20.28
CA SER A 2 29.62 -42.15 -20.52
C SER A 2 29.00 -42.57 -19.20
N TRP A 3 27.70 -42.44 -19.12
CA TRP A 3 26.89 -42.78 -17.95
C TRP A 3 26.02 -44.00 -18.24
N PHE A 4 25.75 -44.74 -17.22
CA PHE A 4 24.87 -45.91 -17.26
C PHE A 4 23.95 -45.86 -16.00
N PHE A 5 22.73 -46.37 -16.10
CA PHE A 5 21.85 -46.54 -14.99
C PHE A 5 21.17 -47.89 -14.98
N ILE A 6 20.69 -48.35 -13.85
CA ILE A 6 19.93 -49.58 -13.70
C ILE A 6 18.44 -49.27 -13.82
N ASP A 7 17.81 -49.81 -14.85
CA ASP A 7 16.36 -49.70 -15.06
C ASP A 7 15.65 -50.85 -14.34
N GLU A 8 15.03 -50.53 -13.17
CA GLU A 8 14.31 -51.53 -12.36
C GLU A 8 13.01 -52.01 -12.98
N SER A 9 12.52 -51.33 -14.02
CA SER A 9 11.30 -51.75 -14.73
C SER A 9 11.53 -52.98 -15.61
N ILE A 10 12.79 -53.31 -15.91
CA ILE A 10 13.15 -54.44 -16.71
C ILE A 10 13.26 -55.70 -15.83
N THR A 11 12.33 -56.64 -16.02
CA THR A 11 12.25 -57.88 -15.24
C THR A 11 13.06 -59.02 -15.79
N GLU A 12 13.33 -59.04 -17.12
CA GLU A 12 14.11 -60.08 -17.78
C GLU A 12 15.20 -59.43 -18.67
N GLY A 13 16.48 -59.88 -18.55
CA GLY A 13 17.59 -59.41 -19.33
C GLY A 13 18.54 -58.46 -18.61
N ASP A 14 19.41 -57.77 -19.39
CA ASP A 14 20.36 -56.79 -18.83
C ASP A 14 19.66 -55.47 -18.45
N ARG A 15 19.61 -55.18 -17.14
CA ARG A 15 19.01 -53.99 -16.59
C ARG A 15 19.85 -52.71 -16.75
N ARG A 16 21.09 -52.87 -17.22
CA ARG A 16 22.01 -51.75 -17.44
C ARG A 16 21.65 -51.03 -18.74
N GLN A 17 21.35 -49.74 -18.62
CA GLN A 17 21.04 -48.86 -19.75
C GLN A 17 22.18 -47.87 -19.97
N GLY A 18 22.61 -47.69 -21.22
CA GLY A 18 23.70 -46.79 -21.60
C GLY A 18 24.51 -47.34 -22.80
N PRO A 19 25.51 -46.61 -23.27
CA PRO A 19 26.08 -45.38 -22.70
C PRO A 19 25.24 -44.09 -23.01
N TYR A 20 25.09 -43.23 -22.03
CA TYR A 20 24.40 -41.94 -22.17
C TYR A 20 25.34 -40.79 -21.85
N SER A 21 25.04 -39.60 -22.38
CA SER A 21 25.65 -38.34 -21.95
C SER A 21 25.05 -37.86 -20.62
N LEU A 22 25.71 -36.89 -19.95
CA LEU A 22 25.19 -36.32 -18.71
C LEU A 22 23.84 -35.60 -18.94
N ASP A 23 23.68 -34.91 -20.08
CA ASP A 23 22.44 -34.17 -20.39
C ASP A 23 21.26 -35.14 -20.59
N GLU A 24 21.50 -36.32 -21.19
CA GLU A 24 20.48 -37.36 -21.31
C GLU A 24 20.11 -37.94 -19.95
N ILE A 25 21.07 -38.09 -19.03
CA ILE A 25 20.79 -38.50 -17.64
C ILE A 25 19.88 -37.46 -16.94
N PHE A 26 20.17 -36.18 -17.08
CA PHE A 26 19.28 -35.13 -16.52
C PHE A 26 17.87 -35.19 -17.12
N THR A 27 17.74 -35.42 -18.43
CA THR A 27 16.43 -35.61 -19.06
C THR A 27 15.67 -36.81 -18.48
N PHE A 28 16.38 -37.90 -18.15
CA PHE A 28 15.77 -39.07 -17.49
C PHE A 28 15.39 -38.78 -16.03
N VAL A 29 16.14 -37.95 -15.32
CA VAL A 29 15.79 -37.49 -13.99
C VAL A 29 14.53 -36.62 -14.05
N GLU A 30 14.46 -35.64 -14.95
CA GLU A 30 13.31 -34.76 -15.14
C GLU A 30 12.03 -35.54 -15.53
N SER A 31 12.18 -36.58 -16.35
CA SER A 31 11.05 -37.47 -16.74
C SER A 31 10.65 -38.46 -15.65
N GLY A 32 11.39 -38.52 -14.54
CA GLY A 32 11.13 -39.46 -13.44
C GLY A 32 11.60 -40.91 -13.74
N LYS A 33 12.31 -41.13 -14.82
CA LYS A 33 12.88 -42.47 -15.18
C LYS A 33 14.05 -42.81 -14.25
N ILE A 34 14.85 -41.83 -13.88
CA ILE A 34 15.91 -41.94 -12.86
C ILE A 34 15.41 -41.21 -11.60
N THR A 35 15.33 -41.93 -10.52
CA THR A 35 14.99 -41.40 -9.20
C THR A 35 16.23 -41.21 -8.35
N ASP A 36 16.11 -40.54 -7.19
CA ASP A 36 17.22 -40.35 -6.27
C ASP A 36 17.95 -41.63 -5.86
N ASP A 37 17.22 -42.74 -5.75
CA ASP A 37 17.75 -44.04 -5.33
C ASP A 37 18.19 -44.93 -6.50
N THR A 38 17.93 -44.51 -7.75
CA THR A 38 18.35 -45.25 -8.94
C THR A 38 19.88 -45.36 -9.01
N LEU A 39 20.39 -46.57 -9.15
CA LEU A 39 21.82 -46.81 -9.25
C LEU A 39 22.35 -46.33 -10.62
N VAL A 40 23.33 -45.46 -10.56
CA VAL A 40 24.07 -44.95 -11.75
C VAL A 40 25.54 -45.26 -11.64
N TRP A 41 26.18 -45.36 -12.79
CA TRP A 41 27.60 -45.56 -12.89
C TRP A 41 28.20 -44.68 -13.99
N LYS A 42 29.26 -44.00 -13.66
CA LYS A 42 30.02 -43.14 -14.57
C LYS A 42 31.31 -43.84 -15.00
N SER A 43 31.64 -43.79 -16.28
CA SER A 43 32.89 -44.36 -16.80
C SER A 43 34.11 -43.84 -16.04
N GLY A 44 34.85 -44.78 -15.40
CA GLY A 44 36.01 -44.48 -14.57
C GLY A 44 35.76 -44.54 -13.05
N GLU A 45 34.52 -44.74 -12.61
CA GLU A 45 34.21 -45.00 -11.19
C GLU A 45 34.31 -46.50 -10.85
N ALA A 46 34.66 -46.80 -9.58
CA ALA A 46 34.85 -48.17 -9.15
C ALA A 46 33.54 -48.92 -8.89
N ASN A 47 32.48 -48.17 -8.42
CA ASN A 47 31.23 -48.78 -7.99
C ASN A 47 30.01 -48.01 -8.51
N TRP A 48 28.87 -48.71 -8.58
CA TRP A 48 27.54 -48.15 -8.76
C TRP A 48 27.14 -47.43 -7.50
N LYS A 49 26.49 -46.26 -7.63
CA LYS A 49 25.99 -45.47 -6.50
C LYS A 49 24.63 -44.88 -6.83
N PRO A 50 23.78 -44.60 -5.80
CA PRO A 50 22.51 -43.91 -6.00
C PRO A 50 22.73 -42.53 -6.65
N TRP A 51 21.82 -42.09 -7.52
CA TRP A 51 21.89 -40.80 -8.20
C TRP A 51 22.14 -39.64 -7.23
N LYS A 52 21.37 -39.57 -6.10
CA LYS A 52 21.50 -38.55 -5.05
C LYS A 52 22.91 -38.40 -4.44
N GLU A 53 23.74 -39.46 -4.53
CA GLU A 53 25.11 -39.45 -3.98
C GLU A 53 26.14 -38.96 -4.96
N THR A 54 25.77 -38.78 -6.24
CA THR A 54 26.67 -38.25 -7.28
C THR A 54 26.98 -36.77 -7.06
N ALA A 55 28.18 -36.35 -7.50
CA ALA A 55 28.55 -34.93 -7.42
C ALA A 55 27.64 -34.05 -8.33
N GLU A 56 27.26 -34.63 -9.47
CA GLU A 56 26.41 -33.98 -10.46
C GLU A 56 24.99 -33.74 -9.95
N ALA A 57 24.41 -34.69 -9.21
CA ALA A 57 23.10 -34.54 -8.56
C ALA A 57 23.13 -33.47 -7.47
N LYS A 58 24.18 -33.44 -6.64
CA LYS A 58 24.35 -32.42 -5.61
C LYS A 58 24.52 -31.02 -6.19
N ASP A 59 25.38 -30.89 -7.23
CA ASP A 59 25.60 -29.60 -7.90
C ASP A 59 24.31 -29.08 -8.60
N SER A 60 23.45 -29.98 -9.13
CA SER A 60 22.15 -29.56 -9.68
C SER A 60 21.19 -29.13 -8.60
N ALA A 61 21.09 -29.85 -7.47
CA ALA A 61 20.23 -29.49 -6.36
C ALA A 61 20.62 -28.15 -5.72
N ASP A 62 21.93 -27.92 -5.55
CA ASP A 62 22.45 -26.64 -5.03
C ASP A 62 22.12 -25.47 -5.98
N ARG A 63 22.20 -25.69 -7.30
CA ARG A 63 21.81 -24.69 -8.32
C ARG A 63 20.31 -24.39 -8.29
N ASP A 64 19.47 -25.39 -8.16
CA ASP A 64 18.02 -25.25 -8.10
C ASP A 64 17.59 -24.49 -6.83
N GLU A 65 18.23 -24.78 -5.69
CA GLU A 65 18.00 -24.03 -4.46
C GLU A 65 18.43 -22.57 -4.60
N LEU A 66 19.59 -22.29 -5.18
CA LEU A 66 20.08 -20.95 -5.44
C LEU A 66 19.14 -20.18 -6.38
N LEU A 67 18.67 -20.83 -7.44
CA LEU A 67 17.73 -20.26 -8.40
C LEU A 67 16.40 -19.91 -7.71
N LYS A 68 15.85 -20.82 -6.91
CA LYS A 68 14.62 -20.61 -6.14
C LYS A 68 14.75 -19.42 -5.18
N ASN A 69 15.85 -19.36 -4.41
CA ASN A 69 16.12 -18.24 -3.50
C ASN A 69 16.26 -16.90 -4.26
N THR A 70 16.88 -16.92 -5.44
CA THR A 70 17.03 -15.73 -6.30
C THR A 70 15.66 -15.27 -6.84
N ILE A 71 14.82 -16.20 -7.30
CA ILE A 71 13.46 -15.92 -7.76
C ILE A 71 12.63 -15.32 -6.62
N ASP A 72 12.68 -15.90 -5.42
CA ASP A 72 11.96 -15.39 -4.25
C ASP A 72 12.40 -13.97 -3.87
N LEU A 73 13.70 -13.67 -3.95
CA LEU A 73 14.24 -12.33 -3.75
C LEU A 73 13.74 -11.35 -4.81
N LEU A 74 13.74 -11.73 -6.08
CA LEU A 74 13.25 -10.90 -7.19
C LEU A 74 11.74 -10.66 -7.08
N LEU A 75 10.96 -11.67 -6.70
CA LEU A 75 9.53 -11.52 -6.45
C LEU A 75 9.25 -10.56 -5.28
N LYS A 76 10.00 -10.67 -4.17
CA LYS A 76 9.92 -9.70 -3.06
C LYS A 76 10.26 -8.29 -3.51
N GLN A 77 11.34 -8.11 -4.28
CA GLN A 77 11.71 -6.79 -4.83
C GLN A 77 10.66 -6.24 -5.81
N SER A 78 10.03 -7.10 -6.61
CA SER A 78 8.94 -6.73 -7.52
C SER A 78 7.68 -6.30 -6.77
N GLN A 79 7.33 -7.01 -5.69
CA GLN A 79 6.21 -6.63 -4.82
C GLN A 79 6.46 -5.32 -4.06
N ASP A 80 7.71 -4.99 -3.75
CA ASP A 80 8.09 -3.73 -3.11
C ASP A 80 8.08 -2.52 -4.06
N LYS A 81 7.98 -2.72 -5.37
CA LYS A 81 7.78 -1.64 -6.37
C LYS A 81 6.34 -1.12 -6.39
N LYS A 82 5.69 -0.98 -5.23
CA LYS A 82 4.40 -0.30 -5.15
C LYS A 82 4.55 1.14 -5.63
N HIS A 83 3.70 1.54 -6.58
CA HIS A 83 3.64 2.91 -7.04
C HIS A 83 3.02 3.80 -5.95
N TYR A 84 3.86 4.49 -5.19
CA TYR A 84 3.42 5.42 -4.15
C TYR A 84 2.85 6.71 -4.76
N ALA A 85 1.72 7.17 -4.25
CA ALA A 85 1.11 8.42 -4.69
C ALA A 85 1.99 9.62 -4.32
N GLY A 86 2.28 10.47 -5.29
CA GLY A 86 3.05 11.71 -5.08
C GLY A 86 2.25 12.81 -4.38
N PHE A 87 2.92 13.92 -4.05
CA PHE A 87 2.33 15.06 -3.38
C PHE A 87 1.15 15.67 -4.16
N PHE A 88 1.34 16.00 -5.43
CA PHE A 88 0.33 16.72 -6.23
C PHE A 88 -0.98 15.94 -6.39
N VAL A 89 -0.92 14.64 -6.68
CA VAL A 89 -2.14 13.84 -6.84
C VAL A 89 -2.91 13.73 -5.53
N ARG A 90 -2.22 13.69 -4.39
CA ARG A 90 -2.85 13.71 -3.06
C ARG A 90 -3.47 15.08 -2.75
N LEU A 91 -2.80 16.17 -3.14
CA LEU A 91 -3.31 17.52 -2.98
C LEU A 91 -4.61 17.71 -3.78
N VAL A 92 -4.63 17.31 -5.05
CA VAL A 92 -5.83 17.40 -5.87
C VAL A 92 -6.96 16.53 -5.29
N ALA A 93 -6.66 15.30 -4.87
CA ALA A 93 -7.63 14.43 -4.19
C ALA A 93 -8.18 15.08 -2.92
N TYR A 94 -7.35 15.75 -2.13
CA TYR A 94 -7.76 16.46 -0.92
C TYR A 94 -8.65 17.67 -1.24
N ILE A 95 -8.34 18.42 -2.30
CA ILE A 95 -9.20 19.54 -2.77
C ILE A 95 -10.59 19.01 -3.15
N VAL A 96 -10.67 17.92 -3.90
CA VAL A 96 -11.94 17.28 -4.27
C VAL A 96 -12.73 16.83 -3.03
N ASP A 97 -12.06 16.23 -2.05
CA ASP A 97 -12.69 15.83 -0.78
C ASP A 97 -13.24 17.05 -0.02
N ASN A 98 -12.47 18.16 0.04
CA ASN A 98 -12.93 19.38 0.71
C ASN A 98 -14.09 20.04 -0.02
N LEU A 99 -14.10 20.02 -1.36
CA LEU A 99 -15.28 20.48 -2.12
C LEU A 99 -16.52 19.65 -1.80
N ALA A 100 -16.40 18.34 -1.68
CA ALA A 100 -17.52 17.50 -1.29
C ALA A 100 -18.01 17.82 0.14
N VAL A 101 -17.09 17.98 1.09
CA VAL A 101 -17.44 18.37 2.49
C VAL A 101 -18.07 19.75 2.53
N SER A 102 -17.56 20.72 1.75
CA SER A 102 -18.14 22.09 1.73
C SER A 102 -19.57 22.12 1.20
N VAL A 103 -19.95 21.22 0.30
CA VAL A 103 -21.34 21.05 -0.13
C VAL A 103 -22.23 20.62 1.05
N PHE A 104 -21.79 19.63 1.85
CA PHE A 104 -22.54 19.19 3.04
C PHE A 104 -22.65 20.30 4.09
N CYS A 105 -21.55 21.02 4.35
CA CYS A 105 -21.57 22.18 5.25
C CYS A 105 -22.46 23.32 4.71
N GLY A 106 -22.47 23.55 3.41
CA GLY A 106 -23.34 24.51 2.76
C GLY A 106 -24.84 24.17 2.92
N ILE A 107 -25.19 22.89 2.78
CA ILE A 107 -26.57 22.42 3.05
C ILE A 107 -26.92 22.62 4.52
N ALA A 108 -26.03 22.29 5.46
CA ALA A 108 -26.24 22.53 6.89
C ALA A 108 -26.42 24.02 7.19
N PHE A 109 -25.63 24.89 6.54
CA PHE A 109 -25.77 26.36 6.67
C PHE A 109 -27.13 26.84 6.16
N LEU A 110 -27.59 26.38 5.00
CA LEU A 110 -28.92 26.74 4.48
C LEU A 110 -30.04 26.28 5.38
N ILE A 111 -29.93 25.12 6.00
CA ILE A 111 -30.92 24.63 6.97
C ILE A 111 -30.90 25.52 8.20
N ALA A 112 -29.75 25.80 8.80
CA ALA A 112 -29.58 26.62 9.99
C ALA A 112 -30.10 28.07 9.78
N SER A 113 -29.86 28.65 8.60
CA SER A 113 -30.37 29.96 8.22
C SER A 113 -31.89 29.96 8.06
N LYS A 114 -32.46 28.95 7.39
CA LYS A 114 -33.95 28.89 7.22
C LYS A 114 -34.71 28.61 8.51
N THR A 115 -34.11 27.92 9.46
CA THR A 115 -34.69 27.66 10.77
C THR A 115 -34.54 28.84 11.75
N GLY A 116 -33.83 29.89 11.34
CA GLY A 116 -33.55 31.05 12.19
C GLY A 116 -32.50 30.79 13.27
N TYR A 117 -31.80 29.62 13.19
CA TYR A 117 -30.71 29.27 14.09
C TYR A 117 -29.47 30.15 13.86
N LEU A 118 -29.20 30.51 12.59
CA LEU A 118 -28.22 31.50 12.18
C LEU A 118 -28.92 32.68 11.53
N ASP A 119 -28.70 33.88 12.08
CA ASP A 119 -29.19 35.10 11.46
C ASP A 119 -28.28 35.52 10.29
N LEU A 120 -28.78 35.28 9.05
CA LEU A 120 -28.04 35.56 7.84
C LEU A 120 -27.71 37.06 7.68
N ALA A 121 -28.60 37.98 8.13
CA ALA A 121 -28.36 39.39 8.01
C ALA A 121 -27.17 39.83 8.86
N THR A 122 -27.18 39.46 10.13
CA THR A 122 -26.08 39.72 11.07
C THR A 122 -24.77 39.09 10.63
N LEU A 123 -24.82 37.83 10.18
CA LEU A 123 -23.60 37.14 9.68
C LEU A 123 -23.02 37.78 8.41
N THR A 124 -23.90 38.28 7.54
CA THR A 124 -23.43 38.96 6.29
C THR A 124 -22.77 40.30 6.65
N GLU A 125 -23.31 41.06 7.58
CA GLU A 125 -22.73 42.32 8.05
C GLU A 125 -21.37 42.09 8.72
N MET A 126 -21.28 41.11 9.63
CA MET A 126 -20.01 40.74 10.30
C MET A 126 -18.95 40.20 9.31
N ALA A 127 -19.37 39.39 8.35
CA ALA A 127 -18.48 38.90 7.30
C ALA A 127 -17.99 40.03 6.39
N GLN A 128 -18.84 41.00 6.06
CA GLN A 128 -18.45 42.17 5.29
C GLN A 128 -17.42 43.03 6.04
N ALA A 129 -17.65 43.30 7.34
CA ALA A 129 -16.68 44.02 8.18
C ALA A 129 -15.30 43.32 8.23
N PHE A 130 -15.28 41.99 8.27
CA PHE A 130 -14.03 41.24 8.21
C PHE A 130 -13.38 41.29 6.81
N LEU A 131 -14.16 41.26 5.74
CA LEU A 131 -13.63 41.39 4.36
C LEU A 131 -13.06 42.78 4.09
N ASP A 132 -13.65 43.82 4.69
CA ASP A 132 -13.17 45.21 4.54
C ASP A 132 -11.83 45.43 5.28
N ASP A 133 -11.60 44.76 6.40
CA ASP A 133 -10.31 44.72 7.09
C ASP A 133 -10.00 43.33 7.63
N PRO A 134 -9.35 42.44 6.78
CA PRO A 134 -9.00 41.09 7.18
C PRO A 134 -7.92 40.99 8.28
N THR A 135 -7.30 42.14 8.65
CA THR A 135 -6.30 42.21 9.73
C THR A 135 -6.89 42.56 11.06
N SER A 136 -8.15 43.00 11.09
CA SER A 136 -8.86 43.36 12.29
C SER A 136 -9.19 42.15 13.15
N ALA A 137 -8.53 42.06 14.32
CA ALA A 137 -8.83 41.03 15.33
C ALA A 137 -10.24 41.17 15.88
N GLU A 138 -10.76 42.41 15.98
CA GLU A 138 -12.10 42.70 16.46
C GLU A 138 -13.16 42.18 15.48
N ALA A 139 -13.01 42.45 14.18
CA ALA A 139 -13.93 41.93 13.16
C ALA A 139 -13.95 40.41 13.09
N LEU A 140 -12.79 39.79 13.25
CA LEU A 140 -12.68 38.33 13.33
C LEU A 140 -13.37 37.77 14.58
N ASN A 141 -13.15 38.35 15.75
CA ASN A 141 -13.77 37.93 16.99
C ASN A 141 -15.30 38.09 16.92
N ASN A 142 -15.80 39.20 16.44
CA ASN A 142 -17.25 39.42 16.28
C ASN A 142 -17.88 38.36 15.37
N LEU A 143 -17.24 38.00 14.26
CA LEU A 143 -17.72 36.95 13.37
C LEU A 143 -17.68 35.56 14.04
N MET A 144 -16.64 35.25 14.81
CA MET A 144 -16.51 33.96 15.52
C MET A 144 -17.45 33.84 16.71
N GLU A 145 -17.81 34.97 17.38
CA GLU A 145 -18.74 35.01 18.50
C GLU A 145 -20.21 35.24 18.09
N ALA A 146 -20.47 35.30 16.77
CA ALA A 146 -21.83 35.40 16.26
C ALA A 146 -22.74 34.27 16.82
N PRO A 147 -23.98 34.59 17.19
CA PRO A 147 -24.90 33.59 17.76
C PRO A 147 -25.05 32.37 16.88
N GLY A 148 -24.85 31.18 17.44
CA GLY A 148 -24.93 29.90 16.75
C GLY A 148 -23.68 29.52 15.91
N MET A 149 -22.68 30.40 15.78
CA MET A 149 -21.49 30.12 14.94
C MET A 149 -20.68 28.96 15.50
N TRP A 150 -20.44 28.87 16.79
CA TRP A 150 -19.69 27.77 17.41
C TRP A 150 -20.37 26.42 17.22
N ASP A 151 -21.70 26.36 17.39
CA ASP A 151 -22.46 25.14 17.19
C ASP A 151 -22.46 24.72 15.72
N PHE A 152 -22.56 25.68 14.81
CA PHE A 152 -22.43 25.43 13.38
C PHE A 152 -21.05 24.89 13.01
N MET A 153 -19.99 25.49 13.55
CA MET A 153 -18.62 25.00 13.37
C MET A 153 -18.44 23.57 13.92
N LEU A 154 -19.04 23.28 15.07
CA LEU A 154 -19.05 21.94 15.65
C LEU A 154 -19.76 20.94 14.74
N ILE A 155 -20.91 21.27 14.18
CA ILE A 155 -21.67 20.47 13.25
C ILE A 155 -20.81 20.18 11.99
N CYS A 156 -20.18 21.21 11.41
CA CYS A 156 -19.30 21.06 10.26
C CYS A 156 -18.09 20.14 10.57
N THR A 157 -17.50 20.29 11.75
CA THR A 157 -16.39 19.45 12.22
C THR A 157 -16.82 17.98 12.36
N ILE A 158 -18.01 17.74 12.91
CA ILE A 158 -18.57 16.39 13.01
C ILE A 158 -18.82 15.79 11.62
N LEU A 159 -19.45 16.54 10.71
CA LEU A 159 -19.69 16.10 9.34
C LEU A 159 -18.39 15.74 8.62
N GLN A 160 -17.37 16.59 8.74
CA GLN A 160 -16.04 16.35 8.18
C GLN A 160 -15.39 15.09 8.77
N THR A 161 -15.47 14.93 10.10
CA THR A 161 -14.93 13.76 10.79
C THR A 161 -15.60 12.48 10.29
N ILE A 162 -16.92 12.47 10.26
CA ILE A 162 -17.71 11.33 9.75
C ILE A 162 -17.30 11.02 8.31
N TYR A 163 -17.22 12.03 7.45
CA TYR A 163 -16.83 11.85 6.05
C TYR A 163 -15.46 11.16 5.93
N PHE A 164 -14.41 11.73 6.52
CA PHE A 164 -13.06 11.22 6.37
C PHE A 164 -12.87 9.86 7.03
N VAL A 165 -13.39 9.67 8.26
CA VAL A 165 -13.25 8.40 8.99
C VAL A 165 -14.06 7.29 8.32
N PHE A 166 -15.31 7.57 7.92
CA PHE A 166 -16.17 6.59 7.28
C PHE A 166 -15.58 6.07 5.97
N PHE A 167 -15.25 6.97 5.05
CA PHE A 167 -14.71 6.54 3.75
C PHE A 167 -13.37 5.84 3.88
N THR A 168 -12.48 6.34 4.74
CA THR A 168 -11.17 5.73 4.97
C THR A 168 -11.31 4.36 5.65
N GLY A 169 -12.17 4.21 6.64
CA GLY A 169 -12.38 2.95 7.36
C GLY A 169 -13.06 1.88 6.51
N LYS A 170 -14.07 2.26 5.71
CA LYS A 170 -14.83 1.31 4.89
C LYS A 170 -14.13 0.94 3.57
N PHE A 171 -13.56 1.92 2.88
CA PHE A 171 -13.03 1.76 1.52
C PHE A 171 -11.50 1.87 1.46
N SER A 172 -10.84 2.19 2.57
CA SER A 172 -9.40 2.52 2.62
C SER A 172 -9.01 3.65 1.65
N ALA A 173 -9.97 4.51 1.32
CA ALA A 173 -9.78 5.69 0.47
C ALA A 173 -10.94 6.66 0.66
N THR A 174 -10.69 7.97 0.54
CA THR A 174 -11.75 8.97 0.43
C THR A 174 -12.26 9.06 -1.02
N PRO A 175 -13.46 9.60 -1.30
CA PRO A 175 -13.98 9.77 -2.66
C PRO A 175 -13.01 10.50 -3.59
N GLY A 176 -12.37 11.58 -3.14
CA GLY A 176 -11.34 12.26 -3.92
C GLY A 176 -10.14 11.37 -4.25
N LYS A 177 -9.70 10.52 -3.31
CA LYS A 177 -8.64 9.54 -3.57
C LYS A 177 -9.08 8.43 -4.51
N MET A 178 -10.34 7.97 -4.41
CA MET A 178 -10.90 6.95 -5.30
C MET A 178 -10.92 7.43 -6.75
N LEU A 179 -11.22 8.71 -6.99
CA LEU A 179 -11.22 9.32 -8.32
C LEU A 179 -9.86 9.16 -9.03
N PHE A 180 -8.76 9.24 -8.28
CA PHE A 180 -7.40 9.05 -8.78
C PHE A 180 -6.87 7.63 -8.60
N ARG A 181 -7.74 6.64 -8.35
CA ARG A 181 -7.37 5.24 -8.08
C ARG A 181 -6.34 5.11 -6.97
N LEU A 182 -6.43 5.94 -5.93
CA LEU A 182 -5.57 5.86 -4.77
C LEU A 182 -6.21 5.00 -3.68
N ARG A 183 -5.38 4.23 -2.98
CA ARG A 183 -5.76 3.46 -1.80
C ARG A 183 -4.78 3.72 -0.67
N ILE A 184 -5.28 3.76 0.55
CA ILE A 184 -4.50 3.84 1.77
C ILE A 184 -4.31 2.42 2.28
N GLU A 185 -3.07 2.05 2.59
CA GLU A 185 -2.72 0.74 3.14
C GLU A 185 -1.97 0.91 4.46
N SER A 186 -2.05 -0.11 5.31
CA SER A 186 -1.19 -0.23 6.49
C SER A 186 0.27 -0.47 6.07
N ALA A 187 1.21 -0.41 7.02
CA ALA A 187 2.60 -0.75 6.77
C ALA A 187 2.77 -2.19 6.23
N GLN A 188 1.88 -3.09 6.60
CA GLN A 188 1.83 -4.49 6.16
C GLN A 188 1.20 -4.67 4.76
N GLY A 189 0.60 -3.62 4.20
CA GLY A 189 -0.09 -3.68 2.89
C GLY A 189 -1.56 -4.09 2.97
N GLU A 190 -2.12 -4.14 4.18
CA GLU A 190 -3.51 -4.52 4.42
C GLU A 190 -4.45 -3.31 4.31
N LYS A 191 -5.75 -3.59 4.18
CA LYS A 191 -6.80 -2.56 4.26
C LYS A 191 -6.81 -1.93 5.66
N LEU A 192 -7.16 -0.64 5.73
CA LEU A 192 -7.30 0.04 7.01
C LEU A 192 -8.51 -0.50 7.79
N ASN A 193 -8.31 -0.68 9.10
CA ASN A 193 -9.40 -0.85 10.04
C ASN A 193 -9.89 0.52 10.55
N TRP A 194 -11.05 0.56 11.20
CA TRP A 194 -11.69 1.77 11.69
C TRP A 194 -10.83 2.54 12.72
N GLY A 195 -10.14 1.81 13.61
CA GLY A 195 -9.25 2.42 14.60
C GLY A 195 -8.09 3.15 13.94
N LEU A 196 -7.46 2.52 12.94
CA LEU A 196 -6.34 3.13 12.22
C LEU A 196 -6.79 4.31 11.34
N ALA A 197 -8.02 4.25 10.79
CA ALA A 197 -8.63 5.36 10.06
C ALA A 197 -8.85 6.59 10.98
N LEU A 198 -9.32 6.37 12.21
CA LEU A 198 -9.50 7.42 13.20
C LEU A 198 -8.15 8.03 13.64
N VAL A 199 -7.16 7.19 14.00
CA VAL A 199 -5.82 7.65 14.37
C VAL A 199 -5.20 8.49 13.24
N ARG A 200 -5.35 8.04 11.99
CA ARG A 200 -4.87 8.77 10.81
C ARG A 200 -5.57 10.14 10.65
N TYR A 201 -6.89 10.18 10.88
CA TYR A 201 -7.65 11.41 10.79
C TYR A 201 -7.21 12.41 11.87
N LEU A 202 -7.08 11.98 13.13
CA LEU A 202 -6.56 12.81 14.21
C LEU A 202 -5.15 13.31 13.93
N ALA A 203 -4.28 12.43 13.44
CA ALA A 203 -2.95 12.81 13.01
C ALA A 203 -2.96 13.82 11.84
N SER A 204 -3.96 13.76 10.95
CA SER A 204 -4.10 14.75 9.86
C SER A 204 -4.49 16.13 10.36
N ILE A 205 -5.30 16.22 11.41
CA ILE A 205 -5.62 17.50 12.10
C ILE A 205 -4.32 18.10 12.63
N PHE A 206 -3.51 17.30 13.33
CA PHE A 206 -2.20 17.76 13.81
C PHE A 206 -1.29 18.20 12.65
N THR A 207 -1.32 17.46 11.53
CA THR A 207 -0.53 17.82 10.34
C THR A 207 -0.99 19.15 9.74
N GLN A 208 -2.29 19.51 9.85
CA GLN A 208 -2.82 20.80 9.36
C GLN A 208 -2.23 21.98 10.12
N PHE A 209 -1.96 21.86 11.42
CA PHE A 209 -1.25 22.90 12.16
C PHE A 209 0.14 23.20 11.60
N THR A 210 0.79 22.23 10.95
CA THR A 210 2.06 22.46 10.28
C THR A 210 1.95 23.33 9.03
N LEU A 211 0.73 23.63 8.53
CA LEU A 211 0.54 24.60 7.45
C LEU A 211 1.01 25.99 7.85
N MET A 212 0.89 26.35 9.14
CA MET A 212 1.47 27.60 9.69
C MET A 212 3.02 27.60 9.60
N LEU A 213 3.64 26.43 9.51
CA LEU A 213 5.07 26.23 9.32
C LEU A 213 5.38 25.86 7.85
N TYR A 214 4.79 26.61 6.90
CA TYR A 214 4.99 26.39 5.45
C TYR A 214 4.61 25.00 4.95
N GLY A 215 3.71 24.29 5.64
CA GLY A 215 3.23 22.98 5.20
C GLY A 215 4.25 21.85 5.31
N LEU A 216 5.25 21.96 6.19
CA LEU A 216 6.32 20.98 6.34
C LEU A 216 5.80 19.54 6.50
N GLY A 217 4.68 19.35 7.22
CA GLY A 217 4.08 18.03 7.40
C GLY A 217 3.59 17.36 6.11
N TYR A 218 3.34 18.14 5.06
CA TYR A 218 2.96 17.64 3.73
C TYR A 218 4.15 17.56 2.76
N ILE A 219 5.12 18.48 2.88
CA ILE A 219 6.31 18.53 2.01
C ILE A 219 7.19 17.30 2.22
N ILE A 220 7.17 16.68 3.41
CA ILE A 220 7.85 15.40 3.70
C ILE A 220 7.54 14.32 2.66
N VAL A 221 6.34 14.33 2.04
CA VAL A 221 5.98 13.40 0.94
C VAL A 221 6.95 13.46 -0.24
N CYS A 222 7.57 14.62 -0.48
CA CYS A 222 8.52 14.81 -1.58
C CYS A 222 9.89 14.18 -1.30
N ILE A 223 10.24 14.06 -0.01
CA ILE A 223 11.57 13.62 0.45
C ILE A 223 11.55 12.14 0.86
N ASP A 224 10.43 11.68 1.46
CA ASP A 224 10.32 10.29 1.95
C ASP A 224 10.34 9.28 0.79
N PRO A 225 11.18 8.23 0.82
CA PRO A 225 11.24 7.20 -0.23
C PRO A 225 9.90 6.48 -0.46
N LYS A 226 9.07 6.37 0.58
CA LYS A 226 7.71 5.78 0.53
C LYS A 226 6.62 6.85 0.36
N ARG A 227 7.02 8.10 0.07
CA ARG A 227 6.14 9.26 -0.13
C ARG A 227 5.07 9.40 0.94
N ARG A 228 5.44 9.31 2.22
CA ARG A 228 4.54 9.44 3.36
C ARG A 228 4.50 10.87 3.87
N ALA A 229 3.30 11.38 4.19
CA ALA A 229 3.13 12.61 4.94
C ALA A 229 3.30 12.36 6.46
N LEU A 230 3.33 13.40 7.27
CA LEU A 230 3.49 13.28 8.73
C LEU A 230 2.39 12.41 9.36
N HIS A 231 1.14 12.59 8.97
CA HIS A 231 0.02 11.75 9.43
C HIS A 231 0.12 10.29 8.94
N ASP A 232 0.75 10.04 7.78
CA ASP A 232 1.04 8.68 7.31
C ASP A 232 2.07 7.99 8.19
N TRP A 233 3.06 8.74 8.68
CA TRP A 233 4.09 8.24 9.58
C TRP A 233 3.50 7.88 10.94
N ILE A 234 2.72 8.81 11.54
CA ILE A 234 2.07 8.61 12.84
C ILE A 234 1.15 7.39 12.80
N ALA A 235 0.33 7.26 11.75
CA ALA A 235 -0.60 6.15 11.58
C ALA A 235 0.04 4.88 10.99
N ARG A 236 1.33 4.87 10.69
CA ARG A 236 2.03 3.76 10.00
C ARG A 236 1.30 3.29 8.75
N THR A 237 0.90 4.24 7.90
CA THR A 237 0.16 4.00 6.67
C THR A 237 0.92 4.53 5.46
N ARG A 238 0.46 4.20 4.27
CA ARG A 238 0.98 4.68 2.99
C ARG A 238 -0.14 4.80 1.98
N VAL A 239 0.01 5.68 0.99
CA VAL A 239 -0.96 5.84 -0.10
C VAL A 239 -0.34 5.32 -1.39
N VAL A 240 -1.02 4.36 -2.01
CA VAL A 240 -0.57 3.67 -3.22
C VAL A 240 -1.61 3.82 -4.32
N TYR A 241 -1.22 3.63 -5.57
CA TYR A 241 -2.17 3.45 -6.65
C TYR A 241 -2.81 2.07 -6.54
N LYS A 242 -4.12 2.00 -6.79
CA LYS A 242 -4.87 0.73 -6.87
C LYS A 242 -4.57 0.13 -8.24
N GLU A 243 -4.00 -1.05 -8.23
CA GLU A 243 -3.86 -1.90 -9.41
C GLU A 243 -5.22 -2.36 -9.92
#